data_569d1b2127039bf8be110afce4965cd9
#
_entry.id   569d1b2127039bf8be110afce4965cd9
#
_cell.length_a   1.000
_cell.length_b   1.000
_cell.length_c   1.000
_cell.angle_alpha   90.00
_cell.angle_beta   90.00
_cell.angle_gamma   90.00
#
_symmetry.space_group_name_H-M   'P 1'
#
loop_
_entity.id
_entity.type
_entity.pdbx_description
1 polymer ?
#
loop_
_entity_poly.entity_id
_entity_poly.type
_entity_poly.pdbx_seq_one_letter_code
_entity_poly.pdbx_strand_id
1 'polypeptide(L)'
;PPAPAPEPAPAPVSAAPRAVGIGEIQCTAPQPKYPSQSRRMGETGKAVVRLTTDESGKVVKTSVVSSSGSSRLDQAAVEAVQTMRCKPYMDNGRAVAVTAQQPIGFELN
;
A
#
# COMPACT_ATOMS: atom_id res chain seq x y z
N PRO A 1 47.93 -1.49 -10.02
CA PRO A 1 46.81 -0.72 -9.53
C PRO A 1 45.61 -1.64 -9.31
N PRO A 2 44.85 -1.40 -8.24
CA PRO A 2 43.68 -2.21 -7.99
C PRO A 2 42.69 -2.08 -9.14
N ALA A 3 42.16 -3.20 -9.55
CA ALA A 3 41.11 -3.18 -10.55
C ALA A 3 39.90 -2.41 -10.01
N PRO A 4 39.26 -1.59 -10.83
CA PRO A 4 38.05 -0.95 -10.37
C PRO A 4 37.05 -2.00 -9.90
N ALA A 5 36.37 -1.71 -8.81
CA ALA A 5 35.36 -2.61 -8.33
C ALA A 5 34.37 -2.89 -9.45
N PRO A 6 33.95 -4.14 -9.63
CA PRO A 6 32.97 -4.42 -10.67
C PRO A 6 31.74 -3.57 -10.42
N GLU A 7 31.27 -2.93 -11.47
CA GLU A 7 30.04 -2.17 -11.35
C GLU A 7 28.94 -3.13 -10.93
N PRO A 8 28.08 -2.70 -9.99
CA PRO A 8 26.97 -3.54 -9.66
C PRO A 8 26.16 -3.81 -10.92
N ALA A 9 25.79 -5.05 -11.10
CA ALA A 9 24.95 -5.42 -12.21
C ALA A 9 23.75 -4.47 -12.24
N PRO A 10 23.32 -4.03 -13.43
CA PRO A 10 22.14 -3.20 -13.48
C PRO A 10 21.00 -3.89 -12.75
N ALA A 11 20.36 -3.17 -11.86
CA ALA A 11 19.27 -3.72 -11.08
C ALA A 11 18.23 -4.30 -12.04
N PRO A 12 17.63 -5.44 -11.71
CA PRO A 12 16.54 -5.96 -12.52
C PRO A 12 15.51 -4.87 -12.73
N VAL A 13 14.89 -4.88 -13.88
CA VAL A 13 13.93 -3.84 -14.25
C VAL A 13 12.79 -3.71 -13.24
N SER A 14 12.55 -4.78 -12.46
CA SER A 14 11.52 -4.82 -11.43
C SER A 14 12.00 -4.39 -10.06
N ALA A 15 13.22 -3.86 -9.93
CA ALA A 15 13.84 -3.66 -8.63
C ALA A 15 13.14 -2.62 -7.76
N ALA A 16 12.57 -1.59 -8.34
CA ALA A 16 11.91 -0.54 -7.58
C ALA A 16 10.49 -0.33 -8.08
N PRO A 17 9.49 -0.52 -7.22
CA PRO A 17 8.12 -0.21 -7.60
C PRO A 17 7.98 1.26 -7.93
N ARG A 18 7.22 1.56 -8.97
CA ARG A 18 6.93 2.93 -9.34
C ARG A 18 5.89 3.51 -8.40
N ALA A 19 6.12 4.72 -7.93
CA ALA A 19 5.12 5.42 -7.12
C ALA A 19 4.06 6.01 -8.05
N VAL A 20 2.79 5.69 -7.77
CA VAL A 20 1.66 6.20 -8.53
C VAL A 20 0.57 6.65 -7.55
N GLY A 21 -0.37 7.46 -8.03
CA GLY A 21 -1.53 7.80 -7.24
C GLY A 21 -2.51 6.64 -7.15
N ILE A 22 -3.22 6.54 -6.02
CA ILE A 22 -4.17 5.44 -5.85
C ILE A 22 -5.27 5.47 -6.91
N GLY A 23 -5.63 6.63 -7.42
CA GLY A 23 -6.60 6.74 -8.50
C GLY A 23 -6.10 6.27 -9.85
N GLU A 24 -4.79 6.07 -9.99
CA GLU A 24 -4.20 5.57 -11.24
C GLU A 24 -4.21 4.05 -11.32
N ILE A 25 -4.51 3.37 -10.22
CA ILE A 25 -4.59 1.92 -10.15
C ILE A 25 -6.05 1.53 -9.98
N GLN A 26 -6.46 0.50 -10.70
CA GLN A 26 -7.82 -0.03 -10.55
C GLN A 26 -7.81 -1.10 -9.48
N CYS A 27 -8.24 -0.74 -8.29
CA CYS A 27 -8.31 -1.64 -7.15
C CYS A 27 -9.73 -1.72 -6.61
N THR A 28 -10.04 -2.84 -5.95
CA THR A 28 -11.28 -2.93 -5.19
C THR A 28 -11.21 -1.95 -4.02
N ALA A 29 -12.36 -1.43 -3.61
CA ALA A 29 -12.40 -0.52 -2.48
C ALA A 29 -11.99 -1.26 -1.20
N PRO A 30 -11.20 -0.64 -0.32
CA PRO A 30 -10.88 -1.25 0.96
C PRO A 30 -12.13 -1.33 1.83
N GLN A 31 -12.25 -2.41 2.60
CA GLN A 31 -13.38 -2.60 3.50
C GLN A 31 -12.86 -2.77 4.92
N PRO A 32 -12.53 -1.68 5.59
CA PRO A 32 -11.99 -1.76 6.93
C PRO A 32 -13.05 -2.21 7.93
N LYS A 33 -12.64 -3.08 8.86
CA LYS A 33 -13.48 -3.45 9.96
C LYS A 33 -13.21 -2.49 11.12
N TYR A 34 -14.25 -1.83 11.59
CA TYR A 34 -14.12 -0.94 12.73
C TYR A 34 -13.98 -1.81 13.99
N PRO A 35 -12.82 -1.77 14.68
CA PRO A 35 -12.68 -2.60 15.87
C PRO A 35 -13.73 -2.26 16.92
N SER A 36 -14.33 -3.28 17.54
CA SER A 36 -15.41 -3.05 18.50
C SER A 36 -14.95 -2.22 19.69
N GLN A 37 -13.72 -2.44 20.14
CA GLN A 37 -13.17 -1.66 21.25
C GLN A 37 -12.96 -0.20 20.86
N SER A 38 -12.50 0.05 19.66
CA SER A 38 -12.34 1.41 19.16
C SER A 38 -13.69 2.12 19.08
N ARG A 39 -14.72 1.38 18.66
CA ARG A 39 -16.06 1.92 18.60
C ARG A 39 -16.60 2.29 19.98
N ARG A 40 -16.37 1.41 20.96
CA ARG A 40 -16.79 1.69 22.35
C ARG A 40 -16.08 2.89 22.94
N MET A 41 -14.80 3.06 22.60
CA MET A 41 -13.98 4.15 23.12
C MET A 41 -14.17 5.45 22.33
N GLY A 42 -14.96 5.41 21.26
CA GLY A 42 -15.16 6.58 20.42
C GLY A 42 -13.93 6.98 19.60
N GLU A 43 -13.05 6.03 19.32
CA GLU A 43 -11.86 6.32 18.55
C GLU A 43 -12.21 6.56 17.09
N THR A 44 -11.74 7.67 16.55
CA THR A 44 -11.94 8.03 15.14
C THR A 44 -10.61 8.55 14.59
N GLY A 45 -10.51 8.60 13.29
CA GLY A 45 -9.33 9.16 12.65
C GLY A 45 -9.15 8.63 11.25
N LYS A 46 -8.06 9.05 10.65
CA LYS A 46 -7.73 8.66 9.29
C LYS A 46 -6.30 8.13 9.26
N ALA A 47 -6.14 6.95 8.70
CA ALA A 47 -4.83 6.36 8.50
C ALA A 47 -4.51 6.36 7.01
N VAL A 48 -3.26 6.58 6.66
CA VAL A 48 -2.80 6.44 5.29
C VAL A 48 -1.87 5.25 5.24
N VAL A 49 -2.21 4.27 4.40
CA VAL A 49 -1.45 3.04 4.26
C VAL A 49 -0.82 3.01 2.88
N ARG A 50 0.49 2.81 2.84
CA ARG A 50 1.18 2.58 1.58
C ARG A 50 1.04 1.11 1.23
N LEU A 51 0.64 0.84 0.00
CA LEU A 51 0.57 -0.51 -0.52
C LEU A 51 1.53 -0.65 -1.70
N THR A 52 2.09 -1.84 -1.84
CA THR A 52 2.91 -2.18 -2.99
C THR A 52 2.29 -3.38 -3.66
N THR A 53 2.08 -3.29 -4.97
CA THR A 53 1.55 -4.41 -5.75
C THR A 53 2.67 -5.03 -6.57
N ASP A 54 2.50 -6.31 -6.86
CA ASP A 54 3.38 -6.98 -7.81
C ASP A 54 2.84 -6.79 -9.24
N GLU A 55 3.48 -7.42 -10.19
CA GLU A 55 3.12 -7.31 -11.59
C GLU A 55 1.74 -7.86 -11.91
N SER A 56 1.21 -8.74 -11.06
CA SER A 56 -0.12 -9.28 -11.23
C SER A 56 -1.20 -8.41 -10.60
N GLY A 57 -0.81 -7.35 -9.89
CA GLY A 57 -1.75 -6.50 -9.19
C GLY A 57 -2.04 -6.93 -7.76
N LYS A 58 -1.37 -7.95 -7.28
CA LYS A 58 -1.56 -8.43 -5.91
C LYS A 58 -0.82 -7.52 -4.94
N VAL A 59 -1.49 -7.16 -3.84
CA VAL A 59 -0.86 -6.39 -2.77
C VAL A 59 0.09 -7.31 -2.01
N VAL A 60 1.38 -7.00 -2.06
CA VAL A 60 2.42 -7.85 -1.46
C VAL A 60 3.11 -7.19 -0.27
N LYS A 61 2.91 -5.89 -0.09
CA LYS A 61 3.53 -5.17 1.02
C LYS A 61 2.63 -4.02 1.44
N THR A 62 2.54 -3.78 2.74
CA THR A 62 1.78 -2.67 3.29
C THR A 62 2.56 -2.03 4.43
N SER A 63 2.38 -0.72 4.60
CA SER A 63 2.97 0.00 5.73
C SER A 63 2.14 1.24 6.02
N VAL A 64 2.10 1.64 7.30
CA VAL A 64 1.39 2.84 7.72
C VAL A 64 2.30 4.04 7.46
N VAL A 65 1.83 4.98 6.66
CA VAL A 65 2.55 6.22 6.36
C VAL A 65 2.13 7.31 7.34
N SER A 66 0.84 7.34 7.68
CA SER A 66 0.29 8.34 8.60
C SER A 66 -0.70 7.62 9.51
N SER A 67 -0.49 7.76 10.81
CA SER A 67 -1.33 7.09 11.80
C SER A 67 -2.64 7.83 12.01
N SER A 68 -3.68 7.06 12.31
CA SER A 68 -4.98 7.62 12.73
C SER A 68 -4.94 8.17 14.15
N GLY A 69 -3.89 7.85 14.91
CA GLY A 69 -3.81 8.15 16.33
C GLY A 69 -4.17 6.96 17.22
N SER A 70 -4.64 5.88 16.64
CA SER A 70 -4.99 4.66 17.36
C SER A 70 -4.34 3.46 16.67
N SER A 71 -3.59 2.67 17.44
CA SER A 71 -2.95 1.50 16.88
C SER A 71 -3.96 0.47 16.40
N ARG A 72 -5.13 0.39 17.05
CA ARG A 72 -6.19 -0.52 16.62
C ARG A 72 -6.77 -0.13 15.26
N LEU A 73 -6.98 1.17 15.05
CA LEU A 73 -7.48 1.67 13.77
C LEU A 73 -6.42 1.51 12.68
N ASP A 74 -5.16 1.76 13.01
CA ASP A 74 -4.07 1.59 12.05
C ASP A 74 -3.97 0.14 11.60
N GLN A 75 -4.08 -0.80 12.54
CA GLN A 75 -4.03 -2.21 12.20
C GLN A 75 -5.23 -2.62 11.33
N ALA A 76 -6.41 -2.13 11.65
CA ALA A 76 -7.60 -2.39 10.85
C ALA A 76 -7.44 -1.83 9.44
N ALA A 77 -6.82 -0.66 9.31
CA ALA A 77 -6.54 -0.07 8.01
C ALA A 77 -5.57 -0.93 7.19
N VAL A 78 -4.50 -1.41 7.83
CA VAL A 78 -3.53 -2.27 7.14
C VAL A 78 -4.20 -3.55 6.67
N GLU A 79 -5.01 -4.18 7.52
CA GLU A 79 -5.72 -5.39 7.15
C GLU A 79 -6.68 -5.16 5.98
N ALA A 80 -7.35 -4.03 5.97
CA ALA A 80 -8.26 -3.68 4.87
C ALA A 80 -7.50 -3.54 3.56
N VAL A 81 -6.33 -2.89 3.60
CA VAL A 81 -5.52 -2.70 2.40
C VAL A 81 -4.95 -4.03 1.92
N GLN A 82 -4.60 -4.93 2.83
CA GLN A 82 -4.08 -6.25 2.46
C GLN A 82 -5.08 -7.09 1.69
N THR A 83 -6.37 -6.84 1.88
CA THR A 83 -7.41 -7.57 1.16
C THR A 83 -7.81 -6.94 -0.16
N MET A 84 -7.26 -5.77 -0.47
CA MET A 84 -7.54 -5.12 -1.75
C MET A 84 -6.98 -5.94 -2.89
N ARG A 85 -7.72 -5.94 -4.00
CA ARG A 85 -7.29 -6.60 -5.23
C ARG A 85 -7.22 -5.57 -6.32
N CYS A 86 -6.08 -5.51 -6.99
CA CYS A 86 -5.85 -4.52 -8.04
C CYS A 86 -5.62 -5.21 -9.37
N LYS A 87 -5.94 -4.51 -10.45
CA LYS A 87 -5.56 -4.96 -11.78
C LYS A 87 -4.10 -4.63 -12.00
N PRO A 88 -3.38 -5.42 -12.81
CA PRO A 88 -2.00 -5.10 -13.13
C PRO A 88 -1.88 -3.68 -13.68
N TYR A 89 -0.92 -2.93 -13.17
CA TYR A 89 -0.63 -1.60 -13.69
C TYR A 89 0.25 -1.75 -14.93
N MET A 90 -0.19 -1.18 -16.02
CA MET A 90 0.49 -1.34 -17.31
C MET A 90 1.28 -0.09 -17.63
N ASP A 91 2.53 -0.29 -18.01
CA ASP A 91 3.41 0.77 -18.49
C ASP A 91 3.98 0.34 -19.84
N ASN A 92 3.57 1.03 -20.90
CA ASN A 92 4.00 0.73 -22.26
C ASN A 92 3.78 -0.73 -22.64
N GLY A 93 2.60 -1.28 -22.25
CA GLY A 93 2.26 -2.67 -22.55
C GLY A 93 2.87 -3.69 -21.64
N ARG A 94 3.56 -3.26 -20.58
CA ARG A 94 4.17 -4.15 -19.59
C ARG A 94 3.51 -3.99 -18.24
N ALA A 95 3.23 -5.10 -17.58
CA ALA A 95 2.78 -5.06 -16.20
C ALA A 95 3.98 -4.77 -15.30
N VAL A 96 3.84 -3.81 -14.40
CA VAL A 96 4.92 -3.39 -13.50
C VAL A 96 4.42 -3.33 -12.07
N ALA A 97 5.33 -3.52 -11.12
CA ALA A 97 5.03 -3.32 -9.71
C ALA A 97 4.91 -1.82 -9.43
N VAL A 98 3.96 -1.46 -8.57
CA VAL A 98 3.73 -0.06 -8.21
C VAL A 98 3.48 0.06 -6.73
N THR A 99 3.72 1.25 -6.20
CA THR A 99 3.38 1.60 -4.82
C THR A 99 2.46 2.79 -4.83
N ALA A 100 1.50 2.79 -3.91
CA ALA A 100 0.51 3.86 -3.80
C ALA A 100 0.11 4.03 -2.35
N GLN A 101 -0.54 5.15 -2.03
CA GLN A 101 -1.02 5.43 -0.69
C GLN A 101 -2.53 5.43 -0.69
N GLN A 102 -3.12 4.63 0.20
CA GLN A 102 -4.56 4.51 0.34
C GLN A 102 -4.99 5.09 1.68
N PRO A 103 -5.76 6.17 1.68
CA PRO A 103 -6.32 6.67 2.92
C PRO A 103 -7.50 5.82 3.37
N ILE A 104 -7.56 5.56 4.68
CA ILE A 104 -8.65 4.81 5.31
C ILE A 104 -9.21 5.68 6.42
N GLY A 105 -10.49 6.04 6.32
CA GLY A 105 -11.14 6.85 7.33
C GLY A 105 -12.00 6.00 8.26
N PHE A 106 -11.98 6.35 9.54
CA PHE A 106 -12.83 5.73 10.56
C PHE A 106 -13.65 6.83 11.22
N GLU A 107 -14.96 6.76 11.02
CA GLU A 107 -15.88 7.74 11.57
C GLU A 107 -17.03 7.04 12.27
N LEU A 108 -17.50 7.66 13.35
CA LEU A 108 -18.67 7.18 14.08
C LEU A 108 -19.84 8.12 13.80
N ASN A 109 -20.98 7.53 13.52
CA ASN A 109 -22.22 8.29 13.32
C ASN A 109 -22.94 8.51 14.64
#